data_a0e0264985f40090ea42eb80539b041b
#
_entry.id   a0e0264985f40090ea42eb80539b041b
#
_cell.length_a   1.000
_cell.length_b   1.000
_cell.length_c   1.000
_cell.angle_alpha   90.00
_cell.angle_beta   90.00
_cell.angle_gamma   90.00
#
_symmetry.space_group_name_H-M   'P 1'
#
loop_
_entity.id
_entity.type
_entity.pdbx_description
1 polymer ?
#
loop_
_entity_poly.entity_id
_entity_poly.type
_entity_poly.pdbx_seq_one_letter_code
_entity_poly.pdbx_strand_id
1 'polypeptide(L)'
;MRKLLILLCLASSLLVCCDMYNHPTIPNTRVDFIVYPNDVIHYRLNTYGGYEYFTGGVNGIVVYRLDEWNFNAFDRACSYDWEEHDSWLWVAPDGLRLVDSLCGSTFNILDGNVLGGPAKYPARRYNTRFDGNRLRIYS
;
A
#
# COMPACT_ATOMS: atom_id res chain seq x y z
N MET A 1 5.57 3.26 50.40
CA MET A 1 6.53 2.78 49.39
C MET A 1 5.91 1.82 48.36
N ARG A 2 5.17 0.76 48.78
CA ARG A 2 4.55 -0.22 47.85
C ARG A 2 3.52 0.39 46.85
N LYS A 3 2.74 1.39 47.30
CA LYS A 3 1.74 2.06 46.42
C LYS A 3 2.38 2.99 45.38
N LEU A 4 3.54 3.56 45.67
CA LEU A 4 4.29 4.43 44.75
C LEU A 4 4.95 3.62 43.64
N LEU A 5 5.44 2.42 43.94
CA LEU A 5 6.01 1.50 42.95
C LEU A 5 4.97 0.98 41.94
N ILE A 6 3.74 0.72 42.41
CA ILE A 6 2.64 0.26 41.52
C ILE A 6 2.22 1.38 40.58
N LEU A 7 2.20 2.63 41.02
CA LEU A 7 1.90 3.78 40.14
C LEU A 7 2.98 4.00 39.07
N LEU A 8 4.25 3.75 39.41
CA LEU A 8 5.37 3.87 38.45
C LEU A 8 5.33 2.79 37.36
N CYS A 9 4.90 1.56 37.72
CA CYS A 9 4.76 0.46 36.75
C CYS A 9 3.57 0.68 35.78
N LEU A 10 2.49 1.33 36.23
CA LEU A 10 1.35 1.64 35.33
C LEU A 10 1.67 2.77 34.34
N ALA A 11 2.58 3.68 34.67
CA ALA A 11 2.95 4.79 33.78
C ALA A 11 3.91 4.39 32.65
N SER A 12 4.60 3.24 32.76
CA SER A 12 5.54 2.78 31.74
C SER A 12 4.92 1.97 30.59
N SER A 13 3.63 1.62 30.69
CA SER A 13 2.95 0.78 29.68
C SER A 13 2.29 1.56 28.53
N LEU A 14 2.44 2.89 28.48
CA LEU A 14 1.75 3.75 27.49
C LEU A 14 2.64 4.20 26.30
N LEU A 15 3.85 3.66 26.15
CA LEU A 15 4.75 4.02 25.05
C LEU A 15 4.98 2.86 24.06
N VAL A 16 3.94 2.08 23.75
CA VAL A 16 3.96 1.28 22.52
C VAL A 16 3.46 2.18 21.41
N CYS A 17 4.36 3.02 20.89
CA CYS A 17 4.18 3.66 19.60
C CYS A 17 4.28 2.56 18.54
N CYS A 18 3.16 2.11 18.01
CA CYS A 18 3.14 1.27 16.82
C CYS A 18 3.73 2.09 15.67
N ASP A 19 4.93 1.75 15.23
CA ASP A 19 5.47 2.15 13.93
C ASP A 19 4.61 1.52 12.83
N MET A 20 3.45 2.14 12.56
CA MET A 20 2.51 1.68 11.53
C MET A 20 3.02 1.92 10.09
N TYR A 21 4.20 2.49 9.92
CA TYR A 21 4.69 2.95 8.61
C TYR A 21 5.84 2.14 8.03
N ASN A 22 6.46 1.25 8.80
CA ASN A 22 7.59 0.46 8.31
C ASN A 22 7.15 -0.91 7.81
N HIS A 23 7.18 -1.10 6.49
CA HIS A 23 7.01 -2.43 5.92
C HIS A 23 8.25 -3.29 6.28
N PRO A 24 8.06 -4.55 6.76
CA PRO A 24 9.18 -5.33 7.29
C PRO A 24 10.23 -5.73 6.25
N THR A 25 9.89 -5.75 4.97
CA THR A 25 10.79 -6.16 3.89
C THR A 25 11.07 -5.07 2.87
N ILE A 26 10.06 -4.28 2.50
CA ILE A 26 10.18 -3.23 1.46
C ILE A 26 10.67 -1.93 2.09
N PRO A 27 11.74 -1.31 1.58
CA PRO A 27 12.28 -0.07 2.12
C PRO A 27 11.27 1.07 2.18
N ASN A 28 11.39 1.90 3.21
CA ASN A 28 10.54 3.07 3.34
C ASN A 28 11.02 4.19 2.41
N THR A 29 10.30 4.42 1.33
CA THR A 29 10.54 5.50 0.39
C THR A 29 9.52 6.61 0.60
N ARG A 30 9.96 7.86 0.49
CA ARG A 30 9.06 9.01 0.56
C ARG A 30 8.24 9.09 -0.72
N VAL A 31 6.91 9.09 -0.54
CA VAL A 31 5.93 9.27 -1.60
C VAL A 31 5.02 10.44 -1.22
N ASP A 32 4.84 11.39 -2.12
CA ASP A 32 3.87 12.47 -1.98
C ASP A 32 3.61 13.09 -3.36
N PHE A 33 2.49 12.74 -3.98
CA PHE A 33 2.07 13.30 -5.26
C PHE A 33 0.55 13.37 -5.39
N ILE A 34 0.08 14.13 -6.37
CA ILE A 34 -1.33 14.37 -6.63
C ILE A 34 -1.69 13.85 -8.03
N VAL A 35 -2.83 13.17 -8.12
CA VAL A 35 -3.46 12.72 -9.37
C VAL A 35 -4.85 13.34 -9.44
N TYR A 36 -5.33 13.62 -10.66
CA TYR A 36 -6.69 14.08 -10.93
C TYR A 36 -7.47 12.97 -11.64
N PRO A 37 -8.16 12.08 -10.91
CA PRO A 37 -8.80 10.90 -11.48
C PRO A 37 -9.88 11.20 -12.52
N ASN A 38 -10.43 12.41 -12.48
CA ASN A 38 -11.47 12.86 -13.43
C ASN A 38 -10.90 13.51 -14.70
N ASP A 39 -9.58 13.65 -14.80
CA ASP A 39 -8.92 14.18 -15.98
C ASP A 39 -8.89 13.12 -17.11
N VAL A 40 -8.94 13.58 -18.35
CA VAL A 40 -8.91 12.72 -19.55
C VAL A 40 -7.65 11.86 -19.63
N ILE A 41 -6.51 12.35 -19.13
CA ILE A 41 -5.25 11.60 -19.10
C ILE A 41 -5.28 10.42 -18.12
N HIS A 42 -6.19 10.47 -17.12
CA HIS A 42 -6.37 9.43 -16.10
C HIS A 42 -7.72 8.72 -16.25
N TYR A 43 -8.23 8.59 -17.48
CA TYR A 43 -9.56 8.04 -17.77
C TYR A 43 -9.80 6.65 -17.14
N ARG A 44 -8.75 5.87 -16.94
CA ARG A 44 -8.85 4.55 -16.28
C ARG A 44 -9.27 4.67 -14.82
N LEU A 45 -8.80 5.71 -14.11
CA LEU A 45 -9.19 5.98 -12.73
C LEU A 45 -10.58 6.60 -12.61
N ASN A 46 -11.20 6.98 -13.71
CA ASN A 46 -12.57 7.50 -13.71
C ASN A 46 -13.64 6.40 -13.60
N THR A 47 -13.24 5.13 -13.64
CA THR A 47 -14.15 3.96 -13.54
C THR A 47 -13.84 3.17 -12.27
N TYR A 48 -14.87 2.66 -11.59
CA TYR A 48 -14.69 1.76 -10.43
C TYR A 48 -14.00 0.47 -10.88
N GLY A 49 -13.02 0.04 -10.11
CA GLY A 49 -12.14 -1.06 -10.50
C GLY A 49 -11.04 -0.67 -11.49
N GLY A 50 -11.03 0.58 -11.96
CA GLY A 50 -9.97 1.10 -12.81
C GLY A 50 -8.68 1.32 -12.03
N TYR A 51 -7.56 1.21 -12.73
CA TYR A 51 -6.24 1.38 -12.13
C TYR A 51 -5.24 1.99 -13.11
N GLU A 52 -4.22 2.62 -12.55
CA GLU A 52 -3.07 3.17 -13.28
C GLU A 52 -1.77 2.96 -12.51
N TYR A 53 -0.66 2.92 -13.26
CA TYR A 53 0.68 2.81 -12.71
C TYR A 53 1.38 4.17 -12.75
N PHE A 54 2.04 4.50 -11.63
CA PHE A 54 2.79 5.74 -11.47
C PHE A 54 4.22 5.45 -11.08
N THR A 55 5.11 6.38 -11.38
CA THR A 55 6.48 6.36 -10.88
C THR A 55 6.51 6.75 -9.41
N GLY A 56 7.47 6.20 -8.67
CA GLY A 56 7.64 6.44 -7.23
C GLY A 56 7.67 5.14 -6.44
N GLY A 57 7.77 5.25 -5.12
CA GLY A 57 7.97 4.08 -4.29
C GLY A 57 9.31 3.38 -4.56
N VAL A 58 9.33 2.07 -4.37
CA VAL A 58 10.48 1.21 -4.68
C VAL A 58 10.44 0.77 -6.14
N ASN A 59 9.34 0.14 -6.56
CA ASN A 59 9.17 -0.43 -7.91
C ASN A 59 7.98 0.17 -8.68
N GLY A 60 7.66 1.44 -8.41
CA GLY A 60 6.46 2.09 -8.95
C GLY A 60 5.25 1.92 -8.04
N ILE A 61 4.18 2.59 -8.37
CA ILE A 61 2.95 2.60 -7.57
C ILE A 61 1.77 2.24 -8.46
N VAL A 62 0.94 1.31 -8.02
CA VAL A 62 -0.37 1.07 -8.60
C VAL A 62 -1.42 1.80 -7.78
N VAL A 63 -2.24 2.61 -8.45
CA VAL A 63 -3.40 3.27 -7.86
C VAL A 63 -4.64 2.60 -8.43
N TYR A 64 -5.56 2.21 -7.55
CA TYR A 64 -6.78 1.49 -7.88
C TYR A 64 -8.00 2.21 -7.30
N ARG A 65 -9.03 2.42 -8.09
CA ARG A 65 -10.28 3.04 -7.63
C ARG A 65 -11.24 2.00 -7.09
N LEU A 66 -11.57 2.09 -5.80
CA LEU A 66 -12.51 1.18 -5.14
C LEU A 66 -13.97 1.58 -5.41
N ASP A 67 -14.27 2.86 -5.18
CA ASP A 67 -15.61 3.44 -5.33
C ASP A 67 -15.54 4.94 -5.64
N GLU A 68 -16.60 5.66 -5.40
CA GLU A 68 -16.72 7.10 -5.68
C GLU A 68 -15.65 7.92 -4.92
N TRP A 69 -15.34 7.54 -3.68
CA TRP A 69 -14.50 8.33 -2.76
C TRP A 69 -13.21 7.65 -2.36
N ASN A 70 -13.10 6.33 -2.56
CA ASN A 70 -12.01 5.54 -2.04
C ASN A 70 -11.09 5.00 -3.13
N PHE A 71 -9.79 5.13 -2.85
CA PHE A 71 -8.72 4.61 -3.68
C PHE A 71 -7.73 3.81 -2.83
N ASN A 72 -7.16 2.80 -3.40
CA ASN A 72 -5.97 2.13 -2.87
C ASN A 72 -4.74 2.51 -3.69
N ALA A 73 -3.60 2.58 -3.01
CA ALA A 73 -2.31 2.75 -3.65
C ALA A 73 -1.32 1.77 -3.01
N PHE A 74 -0.65 0.97 -3.85
CA PHE A 74 0.35 0.00 -3.40
C PHE A 74 1.65 0.21 -4.14
N ASP A 75 2.77 -0.02 -3.43
CA ASP A 75 4.06 -0.20 -4.09
C ASP A 75 3.99 -1.46 -4.96
N ARG A 76 4.58 -1.40 -6.13
CA ARG A 76 4.67 -2.55 -7.03
C ARG A 76 5.84 -3.48 -6.70
N ALA A 77 6.58 -3.19 -5.63
CA ALA A 77 7.55 -4.08 -5.05
C ALA A 77 6.86 -5.28 -4.39
N CYS A 78 7.26 -6.49 -4.74
CA CYS A 78 6.77 -7.69 -4.07
C CYS A 78 7.46 -7.86 -2.71
N SER A 79 6.69 -8.17 -1.66
CA SER A 79 7.25 -8.33 -0.31
C SER A 79 8.15 -9.56 -0.14
N TYR A 80 8.23 -10.44 -1.12
CA TYR A 80 9.09 -11.61 -1.13
C TYR A 80 10.45 -11.34 -1.79
N ASP A 81 10.47 -10.72 -2.97
CA ASP A 81 11.64 -10.64 -3.86
C ASP A 81 11.79 -9.27 -4.55
N TRP A 82 11.40 -8.19 -3.88
CA TRP A 82 11.41 -6.82 -4.42
C TRP A 82 12.79 -6.35 -4.94
N GLU A 83 13.88 -6.99 -4.50
CA GLU A 83 15.25 -6.70 -4.94
C GLU A 83 15.57 -7.29 -6.32
N GLU A 84 14.79 -8.25 -6.79
CA GLU A 84 14.97 -8.88 -8.09
C GLU A 84 14.50 -7.95 -9.21
N HIS A 85 15.25 -7.91 -10.31
CA HIS A 85 15.06 -6.94 -11.40
C HIS A 85 13.64 -6.92 -11.99
N ASP A 86 12.99 -8.08 -12.10
CA ASP A 86 11.67 -8.22 -12.74
C ASP A 86 10.54 -8.51 -11.74
N SER A 87 10.79 -8.30 -10.44
CA SER A 87 9.79 -8.49 -9.38
C SER A 87 8.89 -7.27 -9.28
N TRP A 88 7.82 -7.23 -10.07
CA TRP A 88 6.83 -6.18 -10.06
C TRP A 88 5.42 -6.73 -9.88
N LEU A 89 4.64 -6.07 -9.03
CA LEU A 89 3.22 -6.38 -8.88
C LEU A 89 2.42 -5.79 -10.04
N TRP A 90 1.61 -6.63 -10.66
CA TRP A 90 0.68 -6.29 -11.73
C TRP A 90 -0.75 -6.57 -11.29
N VAL A 91 -1.69 -5.78 -11.76
CA VAL A 91 -3.11 -6.10 -11.58
C VAL A 91 -3.46 -7.27 -12.48
N ALA A 92 -3.99 -8.34 -11.88
CA ALA A 92 -4.43 -9.52 -12.61
C ALA A 92 -5.60 -9.20 -13.56
N PRO A 93 -5.83 -10.02 -14.60
CA PRO A 93 -6.93 -9.79 -15.55
C PRO A 93 -8.33 -9.75 -14.91
N ASP A 94 -8.50 -10.38 -13.74
CA ASP A 94 -9.75 -10.32 -12.96
C ASP A 94 -9.98 -8.97 -12.28
N GLY A 95 -8.96 -8.08 -12.22
CA GLY A 95 -9.02 -6.78 -11.57
C GLY A 95 -9.09 -6.82 -10.03
N LEU A 96 -8.94 -8.01 -9.41
CA LEU A 96 -9.15 -8.21 -7.98
C LEU A 96 -7.87 -8.55 -7.21
N ARG A 97 -6.78 -8.81 -7.92
CA ARG A 97 -5.52 -9.26 -7.34
C ARG A 97 -4.33 -8.49 -7.90
N LEU A 98 -3.33 -8.31 -7.05
CA LEU A 98 -1.98 -7.98 -7.49
C LEU A 98 -1.20 -9.29 -7.59
N VAL A 99 -0.43 -9.46 -8.64
CA VAL A 99 0.33 -10.69 -8.92
C VAL A 99 1.76 -10.35 -9.25
N ASP A 100 2.69 -11.05 -8.64
CA ASP A 100 4.08 -11.11 -9.08
C ASP A 100 4.27 -12.30 -10.00
N SER A 101 4.65 -12.06 -11.26
CA SER A 101 4.87 -13.12 -12.24
C SER A 101 6.19 -13.87 -12.03
N LEU A 102 7.15 -13.29 -11.28
CA LEU A 102 8.44 -13.92 -11.02
C LEU A 102 8.31 -14.99 -9.94
N CYS A 103 7.78 -14.67 -8.77
CA CYS A 103 7.67 -15.60 -7.64
C CYS A 103 6.28 -16.24 -7.51
N GLY A 104 5.27 -15.75 -8.21
CA GLY A 104 3.90 -16.25 -8.14
C GLY A 104 3.12 -15.79 -6.90
N SER A 105 3.65 -14.83 -6.13
CA SER A 105 2.91 -14.25 -5.01
C SER A 105 1.70 -13.47 -5.51
N THR A 106 0.59 -13.61 -4.79
CA THR A 106 -0.67 -12.92 -5.10
C THR A 106 -1.20 -12.20 -3.87
N PHE A 107 -1.76 -11.01 -4.09
CA PHE A 107 -2.28 -10.16 -3.03
C PHE A 107 -3.67 -9.64 -3.39
N ASN A 108 -4.50 -9.47 -2.39
CA ASN A 108 -5.82 -8.86 -2.56
C ASN A 108 -5.67 -7.36 -2.84
N ILE A 109 -6.27 -6.86 -3.92
CA ILE A 109 -6.17 -5.44 -4.29
C ILE A 109 -6.97 -4.52 -3.35
N LEU A 110 -7.91 -5.06 -2.56
CA LEU A 110 -8.74 -4.28 -1.65
C LEU A 110 -8.01 -3.90 -0.36
N ASP A 111 -7.14 -4.77 0.14
CA ASP A 111 -6.48 -4.60 1.43
C ASP A 111 -4.96 -4.88 1.42
N GLY A 112 -4.44 -5.46 0.34
CA GLY A 112 -3.03 -5.83 0.19
C GLY A 112 -2.65 -7.15 0.85
N ASN A 113 -3.57 -7.88 1.46
CA ASN A 113 -3.26 -9.14 2.13
C ASN A 113 -2.81 -10.23 1.16
N VAL A 114 -1.91 -11.10 1.63
CA VAL A 114 -1.43 -12.24 0.84
C VAL A 114 -2.57 -13.23 0.59
N LEU A 115 -2.77 -13.60 -0.65
CA LEU A 115 -3.71 -14.63 -1.08
C LEU A 115 -3.02 -15.95 -1.41
N GLY A 116 -1.76 -15.91 -1.85
CA GLY A 116 -1.00 -17.09 -2.20
C GLY A 116 0.44 -16.79 -2.61
N GLY A 117 1.22 -17.85 -2.85
CA GLY A 117 2.64 -17.76 -3.21
C GLY A 117 3.55 -17.70 -1.98
N PRO A 118 4.87 -17.44 -2.18
CA PRO A 118 5.86 -17.46 -1.12
C PRO A 118 5.86 -16.21 -0.22
N ALA A 119 5.21 -15.11 -0.61
CA ALA A 119 5.15 -13.89 0.20
C ALA A 119 4.48 -14.15 1.55
N LYS A 120 5.06 -13.62 2.63
CA LYS A 120 4.56 -13.74 4.00
C LYS A 120 3.97 -12.44 4.55
N TYR A 121 4.31 -11.32 3.93
CA TYR A 121 3.88 -9.98 4.33
C TYR A 121 2.98 -9.38 3.27
N PRO A 122 2.02 -8.54 3.63
CA PRO A 122 1.12 -7.90 2.67
C PRO A 122 1.88 -7.02 1.68
N ALA A 123 1.21 -6.60 0.61
CA ALA A 123 1.72 -5.57 -0.27
C ALA A 123 1.85 -4.23 0.50
N ARG A 124 2.91 -3.47 0.22
CA ARG A 124 3.11 -2.18 0.86
C ARG A 124 2.06 -1.18 0.38
N ARG A 125 1.26 -0.67 1.29
CA ARG A 125 0.19 0.29 1.02
C ARG A 125 0.65 1.72 1.34
N TYR A 126 0.24 2.67 0.51
CA TYR A 126 0.34 4.11 0.74
C TYR A 126 -1.00 4.70 1.19
N ASN A 127 -0.93 5.83 1.88
CA ASN A 127 -2.12 6.58 2.25
C ASN A 127 -2.70 7.27 1.02
N THR A 128 -4.02 7.36 0.96
CA THR A 128 -4.75 8.05 -0.10
C THR A 128 -5.75 9.04 0.52
N ARG A 129 -5.89 10.20 -0.10
CA ARG A 129 -6.91 11.18 0.26
C ARG A 129 -7.50 11.80 -0.99
N PHE A 130 -8.79 11.59 -1.21
CA PHE A 130 -9.54 12.17 -2.32
C PHE A 130 -10.50 13.24 -1.81
N ASP A 131 -10.57 14.39 -2.49
CA ASP A 131 -11.45 15.52 -2.14
C ASP A 131 -12.58 15.74 -3.18
N GLY A 132 -12.80 14.76 -4.07
CA GLY A 132 -13.75 14.85 -5.18
C GLY A 132 -13.11 15.32 -6.49
N ASN A 133 -11.91 15.89 -6.43
CA ASN A 133 -11.17 16.35 -7.60
C ASN A 133 -9.71 15.89 -7.57
N ARG A 134 -9.03 16.03 -6.43
CA ARG A 134 -7.62 15.71 -6.25
C ARG A 134 -7.47 14.47 -5.39
N LEU A 135 -6.73 13.51 -5.88
CA LEU A 135 -6.30 12.34 -5.14
C LEU A 135 -4.83 12.52 -4.75
N ARG A 136 -4.54 12.66 -3.47
CA ARG A 136 -3.18 12.68 -2.92
C ARG A 136 -2.80 11.27 -2.49
N ILE A 137 -1.61 10.82 -2.90
CA ILE A 137 -0.98 9.57 -2.50
C ILE A 137 0.28 9.94 -1.71
N TYR A 138 0.44 9.38 -0.50
CA TYR A 138 1.55 9.74 0.38
C TYR A 138 1.93 8.61 1.35
N SER A 139 3.20 8.62 1.79
CA SER A 139 3.73 7.74 2.85
C SER A 139 3.65 8.38 4.22
#